data_f28760023059b2b193bca1939994f488
#
_entry.id   f28760023059b2b193bca1939994f488
#
_cell.length_a   1.000
_cell.length_b   1.000
_cell.length_c   1.000
_cell.angle_alpha   90.00
_cell.angle_beta   90.00
_cell.angle_gamma   90.00
#
_symmetry.space_group_name_H-M   'P 1'
#
loop_
_entity.id
_entity.type
_entity.pdbx_description
1 polymer ?
#
loop_
_entity_poly.entity_id
_entity_poly.type
_entity_poly.pdbx_seq_one_letter_code
_entity_poly.pdbx_strand_id
1 'polypeptide(L)'
;MPLMQYPHVIGEVETIAKIKEGYSIARYGDGEFGAMKGNGYTREPPSQALAKELRRVITSPAKQTLIGIPTMDKRGDKYENWIRHTRYVDHLQPDTVYYSSLISRPDCGAWMRTLEYVQLLQSIWTGKKVCVIGSEGLTNKMLKAVQLTNPDAHNIDCKWHGAYSEIDRLEKDALKSGCEMILLSCGVTATCLANRLSPSVQAVDIGSVGGFILKMLKA
;
A
#
# COMPACT_ATOMS: atom_id res chain seq x y z
N MET A 1 12.70 24.87 -17.36
CA MET A 1 12.51 24.53 -15.94
C MET A 1 13.53 23.46 -15.59
N PRO A 2 14.31 23.59 -14.50
CA PRO A 2 15.16 22.50 -14.05
C PRO A 2 14.30 21.28 -13.80
N LEU A 3 14.77 20.10 -14.25
CA LEU A 3 14.11 18.82 -13.95
C LEU A 3 14.07 18.70 -12.43
N MET A 4 12.86 18.63 -11.84
CA MET A 4 12.73 18.37 -10.41
C MET A 4 13.44 17.06 -10.11
N GLN A 5 14.35 17.10 -9.15
CA GLN A 5 15.08 15.94 -8.71
C GLN A 5 14.10 15.00 -7.98
N TYR A 6 14.09 13.72 -8.34
CA TYR A 6 13.28 12.74 -7.63
C TYR A 6 13.74 12.66 -6.18
N PRO A 7 12.84 12.70 -5.20
CA PRO A 7 13.24 12.69 -3.79
C PRO A 7 13.93 11.38 -3.39
N HIS A 8 14.72 11.45 -2.33
CA HIS A 8 15.26 10.24 -1.71
C HIS A 8 14.14 9.39 -1.14
N VAL A 9 14.19 8.08 -1.41
CA VAL A 9 13.21 7.10 -0.93
C VAL A 9 13.90 6.10 -0.01
N ILE A 10 13.42 5.98 1.22
CA ILE A 10 13.86 4.99 2.19
C ILE A 10 13.61 3.58 1.64
N GLY A 11 14.57 2.68 1.76
CA GLY A 11 14.50 1.32 1.22
C GLY A 11 13.45 0.42 1.88
N GLU A 12 13.24 -0.77 1.31
CA GLU A 12 12.17 -1.69 1.73
C GLU A 12 12.36 -2.20 3.17
N VAL A 13 13.60 -2.51 3.56
CA VAL A 13 13.92 -3.05 4.90
C VAL A 13 13.60 -2.01 5.97
N GLU A 14 14.08 -0.81 5.79
CA GLU A 14 13.86 0.30 6.71
C GLU A 14 12.39 0.75 6.70
N THR A 15 11.71 0.68 5.54
CA THR A 15 10.27 0.91 5.45
C THR A 15 9.50 -0.12 6.28
N ILE A 16 9.85 -1.41 6.17
CA ILE A 16 9.24 -2.47 6.98
C ILE A 16 9.54 -2.24 8.47
N ALA A 17 10.77 -1.85 8.83
CA ALA A 17 11.12 -1.53 10.21
C ALA A 17 10.22 -0.41 10.77
N LYS A 18 10.00 0.66 10.02
CA LYS A 18 9.08 1.74 10.42
C LYS A 18 7.63 1.26 10.59
N ILE A 19 7.15 0.41 9.72
CA ILE A 19 5.81 -0.19 9.88
C ILE A 19 5.74 -1.02 11.17
N LYS A 20 6.79 -1.77 11.50
CA LYS A 20 6.86 -2.53 12.77
C LYS A 20 6.89 -1.65 14.01
N GLU A 21 7.38 -0.42 13.91
CA GLU A 21 7.30 0.60 14.98
C GLU A 21 5.86 1.16 15.18
N GLY A 22 4.88 0.73 14.39
CA GLY A 22 3.47 1.14 14.52
C GLY A 22 3.00 2.15 13.48
N TYR A 23 3.85 2.55 12.53
CA TYR A 23 3.43 3.45 11.46
C TYR A 23 2.51 2.73 10.46
N SER A 24 1.50 3.43 9.98
CA SER A 24 0.72 3.07 8.80
C SER A 24 1.47 3.44 7.53
N ILE A 25 1.09 2.86 6.39
CA ILE A 25 1.66 3.25 5.10
C ILE A 25 0.59 3.37 4.02
N ALA A 26 0.58 4.50 3.33
CA ALA A 26 -0.20 4.81 2.13
C ALA A 26 0.75 4.74 0.93
N ARG A 27 0.51 3.83 -0.02
CA ARG A 27 1.44 3.59 -1.12
C ARG A 27 0.92 4.19 -2.43
N TYR A 28 1.82 4.87 -3.12
CA TYR A 28 1.57 5.44 -4.44
C TYR A 28 2.32 4.67 -5.51
N GLY A 29 1.62 4.39 -6.60
CA GLY A 29 2.12 3.80 -7.83
C GLY A 29 1.38 4.40 -9.03
N ASP A 30 1.42 3.69 -10.16
CA ASP A 30 0.76 4.10 -11.40
C ASP A 30 -0.75 4.30 -11.25
N GLY A 31 -1.40 3.47 -10.44
CA GLY A 31 -2.83 3.55 -10.16
C GLY A 31 -3.22 4.84 -9.46
N GLU A 32 -2.54 5.16 -8.38
CA GLU A 32 -2.80 6.34 -7.55
C GLU A 32 -2.50 7.63 -8.32
N PHE A 33 -1.36 7.71 -8.99
CA PHE A 33 -1.02 8.87 -9.80
C PHE A 33 -1.94 9.03 -11.02
N GLY A 34 -2.40 7.91 -11.62
CA GLY A 34 -3.42 7.94 -12.67
C GLY A 34 -4.76 8.48 -12.16
N ALA A 35 -5.22 7.99 -11.00
CA ALA A 35 -6.44 8.45 -10.36
C ALA A 35 -6.36 9.94 -9.95
N MET A 36 -5.21 10.41 -9.48
CA MET A 36 -4.98 11.84 -9.17
C MET A 36 -5.16 12.76 -10.39
N LYS A 37 -4.92 12.26 -11.60
CA LYS A 37 -5.17 12.99 -12.86
C LYS A 37 -6.64 12.93 -13.31
N GLY A 38 -7.50 12.28 -12.54
CA GLY A 38 -8.91 12.10 -12.87
C GLY A 38 -9.20 10.93 -13.80
N ASN A 39 -8.20 10.09 -14.06
CA ASN A 39 -8.36 8.87 -14.84
C ASN A 39 -8.93 7.75 -13.95
N GLY A 40 -9.70 6.83 -14.54
CA GLY A 40 -9.99 5.56 -13.90
C GLY A 40 -8.76 4.67 -13.90
N TYR A 41 -8.72 3.72 -12.99
CA TYR A 41 -7.70 2.67 -12.97
C TYR A 41 -8.38 1.31 -12.88
N THR A 42 -7.88 0.32 -13.55
CA THR A 42 -8.38 -1.07 -13.76
C THR A 42 -9.68 -1.48 -13.02
N ARG A 43 -9.84 -1.10 -11.76
CA ARG A 43 -10.96 -1.46 -10.88
C ARG A 43 -11.63 -0.27 -10.20
N GLU A 44 -11.11 0.92 -10.43
CA GLU A 44 -11.64 2.14 -9.83
C GLU A 44 -12.05 3.09 -10.95
N PRO A 45 -13.34 3.43 -11.07
CA PRO A 45 -13.80 4.38 -12.06
C PRO A 45 -13.25 5.78 -11.77
N PRO A 46 -13.23 6.69 -12.77
CA PRO A 46 -12.87 8.07 -12.56
C PRO A 46 -13.68 8.70 -11.43
N SER A 47 -13.00 9.30 -10.44
CA SER A 47 -13.63 9.94 -9.29
C SER A 47 -12.88 11.19 -8.87
N GLN A 48 -13.55 12.35 -8.94
CA GLN A 48 -12.99 13.62 -8.48
C GLN A 48 -12.75 13.62 -6.97
N ALA A 49 -13.60 12.95 -6.20
CA ALA A 49 -13.46 12.82 -4.76
C ALA A 49 -12.18 12.03 -4.41
N LEU A 50 -11.98 10.87 -5.05
CA LEU A 50 -10.76 10.06 -4.90
C LEU A 50 -9.52 10.85 -5.31
N ALA A 51 -9.56 11.50 -6.47
CA ALA A 51 -8.43 12.30 -6.95
C ALA A 51 -8.04 13.42 -5.96
N LYS A 52 -9.02 14.11 -5.40
CA LYS A 52 -8.81 15.16 -4.38
C LYS A 52 -8.22 14.57 -3.10
N GLU A 53 -8.74 13.43 -2.64
CA GLU A 53 -8.26 12.79 -1.42
C GLU A 53 -6.83 12.29 -1.57
N LEU A 54 -6.50 11.61 -2.67
CA LEU A 54 -5.12 11.18 -2.95
C LEU A 54 -4.14 12.36 -2.96
N ARG A 55 -4.49 13.49 -3.62
CA ARG A 55 -3.65 14.69 -3.60
C ARG A 55 -3.45 15.23 -2.18
N ARG A 56 -4.49 15.21 -1.35
CA ARG A 56 -4.40 15.62 0.04
C ARG A 56 -3.48 14.69 0.84
N VAL A 57 -3.63 13.38 0.68
CA VAL A 57 -2.84 12.40 1.43
C VAL A 57 -1.34 12.53 1.12
N ILE A 58 -0.95 12.68 -0.14
CA ILE A 58 0.47 12.79 -0.50
C ILE A 58 1.13 14.08 -0.01
N THR A 59 0.36 15.16 0.13
CA THR A 59 0.88 16.49 0.56
C THR A 59 0.71 16.74 2.05
N SER A 60 -0.25 16.10 2.69
CA SER A 60 -0.63 16.35 4.09
C SER A 60 -1.14 15.03 4.74
N PRO A 61 -0.27 14.04 4.90
CA PRO A 61 -0.66 12.76 5.52
C PRO A 61 -0.98 12.93 7.00
N ALA A 62 -1.76 12.01 7.55
CA ALA A 62 -1.94 11.88 8.99
C ALA A 62 -0.59 11.60 9.67
N LYS A 63 -0.41 12.05 10.91
CA LYS A 63 0.88 12.07 11.63
C LYS A 63 1.63 10.73 11.65
N GLN A 64 0.92 9.63 11.68
CA GLN A 64 1.50 8.27 11.72
C GLN A 64 1.40 7.54 10.38
N THR A 65 1.21 8.26 9.28
CA THR A 65 1.13 7.68 7.95
C THR A 65 2.42 7.96 7.17
N LEU A 66 3.12 6.90 6.82
CA LEU A 66 4.23 6.93 5.86
C LEU A 66 3.67 7.07 4.45
N ILE A 67 4.30 7.88 3.62
CA ILE A 67 4.00 7.96 2.19
C ILE A 67 5.01 7.11 1.43
N GLY A 68 4.53 6.02 0.86
CA GLY A 68 5.32 5.14 0.00
C GLY A 68 5.25 5.59 -1.46
N ILE A 69 6.41 5.77 -2.08
CA ILE A 69 6.53 5.98 -3.53
C ILE A 69 7.52 4.99 -4.13
N PRO A 70 7.51 4.76 -5.46
CA PRO A 70 8.46 3.85 -6.09
C PRO A 70 9.91 4.32 -5.93
N THR A 71 10.85 3.40 -5.69
CA THR A 71 12.28 3.67 -5.74
C THR A 71 12.78 3.69 -7.18
N MET A 72 13.65 4.63 -7.55
CA MET A 72 14.17 4.79 -8.92
C MET A 72 15.30 3.81 -9.25
N ASP A 73 16.09 3.47 -8.27
CA ASP A 73 17.41 2.84 -8.38
C ASP A 73 17.39 1.32 -8.66
N LYS A 74 16.23 0.67 -8.62
CA LYS A 74 16.17 -0.81 -8.66
C LYS A 74 15.58 -1.44 -9.91
N ARG A 75 15.10 -0.65 -10.86
CA ARG A 75 14.36 -1.15 -12.04
C ARG A 75 15.00 -0.82 -13.39
N GLY A 76 16.13 -0.12 -13.40
CA GLY A 76 16.82 0.28 -14.61
C GLY A 76 16.09 1.37 -15.41
N ASP A 77 16.70 1.78 -16.53
CA ASP A 77 16.35 2.94 -17.35
C ASP A 77 14.88 3.01 -17.80
N LYS A 78 14.25 1.86 -18.05
CA LYS A 78 12.85 1.82 -18.51
C LYS A 78 11.89 2.33 -17.45
N TYR A 79 12.15 2.03 -16.17
CA TYR A 79 11.31 2.46 -15.06
C TYR A 79 11.55 3.93 -14.69
N GLU A 80 12.81 4.35 -14.73
CA GLU A 80 13.17 5.74 -14.58
C GLU A 80 12.52 6.62 -15.66
N ASN A 81 12.60 6.20 -16.92
CA ASN A 81 11.93 6.87 -18.03
C ASN A 81 10.41 6.93 -17.82
N TRP A 82 9.79 5.84 -17.35
CA TRP A 82 8.35 5.81 -17.08
C TRP A 82 7.95 6.81 -15.99
N ILE A 83 8.67 6.88 -14.86
CA ILE A 83 8.41 7.87 -13.80
C ILE A 83 8.59 9.30 -14.33
N ARG A 84 9.62 9.57 -15.13
CA ARG A 84 9.87 10.88 -15.74
C ARG A 84 8.76 11.28 -16.69
N HIS A 85 8.32 10.38 -17.57
CA HIS A 85 7.26 10.64 -18.55
C HIS A 85 5.88 10.82 -17.93
N THR A 86 5.60 10.17 -16.81
CA THR A 86 4.31 10.27 -16.13
C THR A 86 4.19 11.52 -15.25
N ARG A 87 5.27 12.30 -15.10
CA ARG A 87 5.29 13.53 -14.29
C ARG A 87 4.82 13.35 -12.86
N TYR A 88 5.11 12.20 -12.25
CA TYR A 88 4.76 11.94 -10.84
C TYR A 88 5.48 12.90 -9.89
N VAL A 89 6.69 13.31 -10.27
CA VAL A 89 7.49 14.31 -9.53
C VAL A 89 6.73 15.61 -9.26
N ASP A 90 5.79 16.01 -10.13
CA ASP A 90 5.00 17.24 -9.96
C ASP A 90 4.11 17.22 -8.70
N HIS A 91 3.89 16.04 -8.12
CA HIS A 91 3.09 15.86 -6.92
C HIS A 91 3.92 15.64 -5.66
N LEU A 92 5.24 15.52 -5.79
CA LEU A 92 6.16 15.23 -4.69
C LEU A 92 6.73 16.52 -4.11
N GLN A 93 6.97 16.52 -2.81
CA GLN A 93 7.61 17.62 -2.10
C GLN A 93 9.10 17.30 -1.94
N PRO A 94 10.04 18.15 -2.40
CA PRO A 94 11.47 17.84 -2.40
C PRO A 94 12.04 17.55 -1.01
N ASP A 95 11.55 18.25 0.02
CA ASP A 95 12.04 18.15 1.39
C ASP A 95 11.31 17.12 2.25
N THR A 96 10.43 16.30 1.62
CA THR A 96 9.70 15.26 2.32
C THR A 96 10.44 13.93 2.25
N VAL A 97 10.49 13.23 3.39
CA VAL A 97 11.00 11.86 3.46
C VAL A 97 9.92 10.91 2.94
N TYR A 98 10.24 10.16 1.90
CA TYR A 98 9.39 9.13 1.34
C TYR A 98 9.92 7.73 1.65
N TYR A 99 9.04 6.75 1.60
CA TYR A 99 9.31 5.35 1.88
C TYR A 99 9.05 4.50 0.64
N SER A 100 9.55 3.26 0.61
CA SER A 100 9.34 2.40 -0.56
C SER A 100 7.91 1.90 -0.65
N SER A 101 7.24 2.20 -1.78
CA SER A 101 5.97 1.56 -2.12
C SER A 101 6.14 0.12 -2.59
N LEU A 102 7.38 -0.34 -2.78
CA LEU A 102 7.69 -1.64 -3.38
C LEU A 102 7.76 -2.79 -2.37
N ILE A 103 7.55 -2.54 -1.08
CA ILE A 103 7.64 -3.56 -0.01
C ILE A 103 6.85 -4.86 -0.29
N SER A 104 5.82 -4.82 -1.09
CA SER A 104 5.00 -5.99 -1.45
C SER A 104 5.03 -6.32 -2.95
N ARG A 105 6.11 -5.92 -3.64
CA ARG A 105 6.31 -6.09 -5.08
C ARG A 105 7.49 -7.03 -5.38
N PRO A 106 7.31 -8.35 -5.24
CA PRO A 106 8.39 -9.33 -5.45
C PRO A 106 8.95 -9.33 -6.87
N ASP A 107 8.24 -8.73 -7.82
CA ASP A 107 8.71 -8.52 -9.20
C ASP A 107 9.80 -7.44 -9.31
N CYS A 108 10.05 -6.67 -8.26
CA CYS A 108 10.94 -5.51 -8.30
C CYS A 108 12.39 -5.80 -7.90
N GLY A 109 12.69 -6.98 -7.37
CA GLY A 109 14.05 -7.36 -7.00
C GLY A 109 14.22 -8.86 -6.75
N ALA A 110 15.40 -9.39 -7.08
CA ALA A 110 15.68 -10.82 -6.88
C ALA A 110 15.59 -11.21 -5.39
N TRP A 111 16.09 -10.36 -4.50
CA TRP A 111 16.04 -10.59 -3.06
C TRP A 111 14.61 -10.64 -2.52
N MET A 112 13.67 -9.85 -3.07
CA MET A 112 12.28 -9.90 -2.67
C MET A 112 11.58 -11.23 -3.01
N ARG A 113 12.24 -12.11 -3.78
CA ARG A 113 11.77 -13.46 -4.13
C ARG A 113 12.40 -14.54 -3.27
N THR A 114 12.98 -14.19 -2.16
CA THR A 114 13.55 -15.15 -1.20
C THR A 114 12.58 -15.45 -0.07
N LEU A 115 12.75 -16.59 0.57
CA LEU A 115 11.98 -16.96 1.76
C LEU A 115 12.25 -16.00 2.92
N GLU A 116 13.50 -15.56 3.05
CA GLU A 116 13.92 -14.57 4.04
C GLU A 116 13.13 -13.26 3.92
N TYR A 117 12.95 -12.76 2.69
CA TYR A 117 12.13 -11.56 2.49
C TYR A 117 10.65 -11.80 2.81
N VAL A 118 10.11 -12.98 2.48
CA VAL A 118 8.73 -13.36 2.86
C VAL A 118 8.58 -13.34 4.38
N GLN A 119 9.53 -13.89 5.12
CA GLN A 119 9.52 -13.88 6.59
C GLN A 119 9.62 -12.46 7.15
N LEU A 120 10.49 -11.62 6.56
CA LEU A 120 10.59 -10.21 6.92
C LEU A 120 9.25 -9.50 6.70
N LEU A 121 8.59 -9.72 5.56
CA LEU A 121 7.28 -9.13 5.28
C LEU A 121 6.20 -9.62 6.26
N GLN A 122 6.17 -10.93 6.55
CA GLN A 122 5.24 -11.50 7.52
C GLN A 122 5.44 -10.94 8.94
N SER A 123 6.67 -10.56 9.30
CA SER A 123 6.96 -9.96 10.61
C SER A 123 6.22 -8.64 10.88
N ILE A 124 5.61 -8.01 9.86
CA ILE A 124 4.76 -6.82 10.02
C ILE A 124 3.53 -7.14 10.87
N TRP A 125 2.92 -8.30 10.66
CA TRP A 125 1.63 -8.64 11.27
C TRP A 125 1.68 -9.84 12.23
N THR A 126 2.77 -10.60 12.25
CA THR A 126 2.89 -11.74 13.15
C THR A 126 2.71 -11.33 14.61
N GLY A 127 1.84 -12.05 15.32
CA GLY A 127 1.54 -11.82 16.75
C GLY A 127 0.56 -10.69 17.03
N LYS A 128 -0.03 -10.04 16.01
CA LYS A 128 -1.05 -9.01 16.15
C LYS A 128 -2.44 -9.54 15.83
N LYS A 129 -3.48 -8.92 16.37
CA LYS A 129 -4.86 -9.16 15.94
C LYS A 129 -5.09 -8.42 14.62
N VAL A 130 -5.30 -9.17 13.53
CA VAL A 130 -5.29 -8.64 12.17
C VAL A 130 -6.63 -8.81 11.47
N CYS A 131 -7.04 -7.77 10.75
CA CYS A 131 -8.10 -7.83 9.76
C CYS A 131 -7.53 -7.51 8.36
N VAL A 132 -8.04 -8.17 7.33
CA VAL A 132 -7.70 -7.92 5.93
C VAL A 132 -8.89 -7.28 5.23
N ILE A 133 -8.69 -6.12 4.58
CA ILE A 133 -9.70 -5.50 3.71
C ILE A 133 -9.30 -5.71 2.25
N GLY A 134 -10.21 -6.32 1.49
CA GLY A 134 -9.99 -6.54 0.07
C GLY A 134 -11.22 -7.14 -0.59
N SER A 135 -11.23 -7.16 -1.92
CA SER A 135 -12.31 -7.78 -2.69
C SER A 135 -12.20 -9.29 -2.69
N GLU A 136 -13.34 -9.97 -2.80
CA GLU A 136 -13.43 -11.41 -2.95
C GLU A 136 -12.40 -11.95 -3.97
N GLY A 137 -11.76 -13.06 -3.69
CA GLY A 137 -10.70 -13.63 -4.52
C GLY A 137 -9.29 -13.10 -4.24
N LEU A 138 -9.06 -11.81 -4.11
CA LEU A 138 -7.77 -11.25 -3.66
C LEU A 138 -7.62 -11.36 -2.16
N THR A 139 -8.66 -11.00 -1.43
CA THR A 139 -8.73 -11.14 0.02
C THR A 139 -8.48 -12.57 0.45
N ASN A 140 -9.07 -13.56 -0.23
CA ASN A 140 -8.87 -14.96 0.08
C ASN A 140 -7.38 -15.38 0.06
N LYS A 141 -6.59 -14.92 -0.92
CA LYS A 141 -5.16 -15.22 -0.98
C LYS A 141 -4.39 -14.49 0.11
N MET A 142 -4.73 -13.22 0.34
CA MET A 142 -4.07 -12.43 1.38
C MET A 142 -4.43 -12.96 2.77
N LEU A 143 -5.71 -13.21 3.04
CA LEU A 143 -6.18 -13.79 4.29
C LEU A 143 -5.50 -15.14 4.59
N LYS A 144 -5.45 -16.06 3.62
CA LYS A 144 -4.75 -17.35 3.78
C LYS A 144 -3.26 -17.16 4.09
N ALA A 145 -2.59 -16.21 3.44
CA ALA A 145 -1.19 -15.92 3.71
C ALA A 145 -0.97 -15.35 5.12
N VAL A 146 -1.90 -14.53 5.61
CA VAL A 146 -1.88 -13.97 6.97
C VAL A 146 -2.20 -15.06 8.00
N GLN A 147 -3.17 -15.91 7.73
CA GLN A 147 -3.59 -16.99 8.64
C GLN A 147 -2.51 -18.06 8.89
N LEU A 148 -1.46 -18.12 8.08
CA LEU A 148 -0.30 -18.96 8.36
C LEU A 148 0.43 -18.55 9.65
N THR A 149 0.36 -17.30 10.03
CA THR A 149 0.98 -16.76 11.26
C THR A 149 -0.02 -16.21 12.27
N ASN A 150 -1.24 -15.91 11.82
CA ASN A 150 -2.32 -15.30 12.60
C ASN A 150 -3.63 -16.02 12.30
N PRO A 151 -3.89 -17.22 12.89
CA PRO A 151 -5.04 -18.07 12.53
C PRO A 151 -6.40 -17.36 12.68
N ASP A 152 -6.53 -16.46 13.65
CA ASP A 152 -7.77 -15.72 13.93
C ASP A 152 -7.99 -14.50 13.03
N ALA A 153 -7.11 -14.27 12.06
CA ALA A 153 -7.29 -13.17 11.12
C ALA A 153 -8.58 -13.36 10.31
N HIS A 154 -9.33 -12.28 10.13
CA HIS A 154 -10.59 -12.28 9.39
C HIS A 154 -10.59 -11.18 8.33
N ASN A 155 -11.61 -11.18 7.45
CA ASN A 155 -11.72 -10.22 6.37
C ASN A 155 -12.91 -9.28 6.54
N ILE A 156 -12.79 -8.12 5.92
CA ILE A 156 -13.88 -7.20 5.59
C ILE A 156 -13.89 -7.09 4.07
N ASP A 157 -15.00 -7.50 3.46
CA ASP A 157 -15.10 -7.48 2.00
C ASP A 157 -15.34 -6.05 1.48
N CYS A 158 -14.69 -5.72 0.38
CA CYS A 158 -14.96 -4.52 -0.40
C CYS A 158 -15.35 -4.87 -1.83
N LYS A 159 -16.00 -3.93 -2.51
CA LYS A 159 -16.32 -4.09 -3.93
C LYS A 159 -15.06 -4.34 -4.75
N TRP A 160 -15.17 -5.22 -5.74
CA TRP A 160 -14.14 -5.45 -6.74
C TRP A 160 -13.94 -4.22 -7.65
N HIS A 161 -15.04 -3.55 -8.01
CA HIS A 161 -15.07 -2.31 -8.77
C HIS A 161 -15.63 -1.18 -7.93
N GLY A 162 -14.92 -0.05 -7.89
CA GLY A 162 -15.38 1.15 -7.20
C GLY A 162 -15.33 1.03 -5.68
N ALA A 163 -14.29 0.41 -5.13
CA ALA A 163 -14.11 0.27 -3.69
C ALA A 163 -14.16 1.62 -2.96
N TYR A 164 -13.69 2.69 -3.60
CA TYR A 164 -13.75 4.03 -3.01
C TYR A 164 -15.17 4.50 -2.73
N SER A 165 -16.17 4.03 -3.48
CA SER A 165 -17.57 4.39 -3.25
C SER A 165 -18.14 3.95 -1.90
N GLU A 166 -17.44 3.06 -1.20
CA GLU A 166 -17.82 2.55 0.12
C GLU A 166 -16.74 2.78 1.20
N ILE A 167 -15.82 3.73 0.94
CA ILE A 167 -14.69 3.97 1.83
C ILE A 167 -15.12 4.30 3.27
N ASP A 168 -16.21 5.03 3.46
CA ASP A 168 -16.75 5.39 4.78
C ASP A 168 -17.27 4.15 5.53
N ARG A 169 -17.89 3.20 4.82
CA ARG A 169 -18.28 1.90 5.39
C ARG A 169 -17.06 1.08 5.79
N LEU A 170 -16.06 0.98 4.89
CA LEU A 170 -14.84 0.23 5.15
C LEU A 170 -14.08 0.78 6.34
N GLU A 171 -13.97 2.11 6.47
CA GLU A 171 -13.38 2.77 7.62
C GLU A 171 -14.12 2.41 8.92
N LYS A 172 -15.45 2.56 8.92
CA LYS A 172 -16.29 2.24 10.08
C LYS A 172 -16.19 0.75 10.49
N ASP A 173 -16.21 -0.15 9.53
CA ASP A 173 -16.14 -1.60 9.79
C ASP A 173 -14.73 -1.99 10.30
N ALA A 174 -13.67 -1.38 9.77
CA ALA A 174 -12.31 -1.56 10.25
C ALA A 174 -12.18 -1.12 11.72
N LEU A 175 -12.68 0.05 12.06
CA LEU A 175 -12.62 0.57 13.44
C LEU A 175 -13.44 -0.28 14.41
N LYS A 176 -14.54 -0.88 13.97
CA LYS A 176 -15.35 -1.79 14.78
C LYS A 176 -14.78 -3.20 14.93
N SER A 177 -13.83 -3.60 14.10
CA SER A 177 -13.26 -4.95 14.12
C SER A 177 -12.52 -5.28 15.41
N GLY A 178 -12.07 -4.26 16.14
CA GLY A 178 -11.23 -4.39 17.32
C GLY A 178 -9.87 -5.02 17.02
N CYS A 179 -9.40 -4.94 15.79
CA CYS A 179 -8.07 -5.39 15.37
C CYS A 179 -7.01 -4.34 15.70
N GLU A 180 -5.79 -4.79 15.92
CA GLU A 180 -4.61 -3.94 16.17
C GLU A 180 -4.00 -3.45 14.86
N MET A 181 -4.24 -4.20 13.78
CA MET A 181 -3.72 -3.90 12.44
C MET A 181 -4.73 -4.24 11.35
N ILE A 182 -4.83 -3.36 10.37
CA ILE A 182 -5.64 -3.55 9.16
C ILE A 182 -4.70 -3.65 7.96
N LEU A 183 -4.72 -4.79 7.27
CA LEU A 183 -4.00 -4.99 6.02
C LEU A 183 -4.92 -4.69 4.84
N LEU A 184 -4.52 -3.78 3.98
CA LEU A 184 -5.34 -3.25 2.89
C LEU A 184 -4.91 -3.83 1.55
N SER A 185 -5.85 -4.44 0.83
CA SER A 185 -5.68 -5.05 -0.51
C SER A 185 -6.83 -4.64 -1.45
N CYS A 186 -7.19 -3.35 -1.44
CA CYS A 186 -8.35 -2.80 -2.15
C CYS A 186 -7.98 -1.74 -3.22
N GLY A 187 -6.82 -1.95 -3.87
CA GLY A 187 -6.35 -1.07 -4.95
C GLY A 187 -6.07 0.36 -4.48
N VAL A 188 -6.35 1.34 -5.32
CA VAL A 188 -6.06 2.77 -5.02
C VAL A 188 -6.84 3.30 -3.81
N THR A 189 -7.94 2.66 -3.43
CA THR A 189 -8.69 2.98 -2.22
C THR A 189 -7.87 2.71 -0.95
N ALA A 190 -6.97 1.72 -0.98
CA ALA A 190 -6.11 1.35 0.14
C ALA A 190 -5.26 2.54 0.62
N THR A 191 -4.76 3.35 -0.30
CA THR A 191 -3.95 4.53 0.00
C THR A 191 -4.71 5.57 0.84
N CYS A 192 -5.95 5.89 0.45
CA CYS A 192 -6.81 6.79 1.21
C CYS A 192 -7.21 6.18 2.56
N LEU A 193 -7.60 4.91 2.55
CA LEU A 193 -8.06 4.21 3.75
C LEU A 193 -6.95 4.04 4.79
N ALA A 194 -5.71 3.76 4.37
CA ALA A 194 -4.55 3.73 5.26
C ALA A 194 -4.37 5.04 6.02
N ASN A 195 -4.50 6.17 5.32
CA ASN A 195 -4.38 7.48 5.93
C ASN A 195 -5.55 7.82 6.87
N ARG A 196 -6.79 7.43 6.53
CA ARG A 196 -7.97 7.67 7.37
C ARG A 196 -7.91 6.87 8.67
N LEU A 197 -7.49 5.62 8.60
CA LEU A 197 -7.42 4.72 9.75
C LEU A 197 -6.25 5.03 10.69
N SER A 198 -5.14 5.55 10.17
CA SER A 198 -3.88 5.76 10.86
C SER A 198 -3.98 6.46 12.24
N PRO A 199 -4.87 7.44 12.46
CA PRO A 199 -5.03 8.07 13.78
C PRO A 199 -5.60 7.14 14.86
N SER A 200 -6.24 6.04 14.47
CA SER A 200 -7.00 5.17 15.38
C SER A 200 -6.48 3.73 15.42
N VAL A 201 -6.01 3.23 14.29
CA VAL A 201 -5.52 1.85 14.17
C VAL A 201 -4.44 1.80 13.07
N GLN A 202 -3.43 0.96 13.29
CA GLN A 202 -2.38 0.78 12.28
C GLN A 202 -2.97 0.18 11.01
N ALA A 203 -2.77 0.83 9.87
CA ALA A 203 -3.28 0.40 8.56
C ALA A 203 -2.15 0.35 7.52
N VAL A 204 -1.98 -0.82 6.91
CA VAL A 204 -0.87 -1.09 5.99
C VAL A 204 -1.43 -1.43 4.61
N ASP A 205 -1.23 -0.54 3.65
CA ASP A 205 -1.46 -0.88 2.26
C ASP A 205 -0.43 -1.94 1.83
N ILE A 206 -0.86 -3.18 1.76
CA ILE A 206 -0.02 -4.34 1.43
C ILE A 206 -0.24 -4.84 -0.01
N GLY A 207 -1.28 -4.35 -0.70
CA GLY A 207 -1.63 -4.80 -2.04
C GLY A 207 -1.95 -6.29 -2.10
N SER A 208 -1.67 -6.93 -3.24
CA SER A 208 -2.07 -8.31 -3.54
C SER A 208 -0.95 -9.36 -3.37
N VAL A 209 -0.04 -9.16 -2.44
CA VAL A 209 1.16 -10.03 -2.26
C VAL A 209 0.84 -11.44 -1.74
N GLY A 210 -0.36 -11.69 -1.22
CA GLY A 210 -0.72 -12.97 -0.60
C GLY A 210 -0.51 -14.19 -1.49
N GLY A 211 -0.82 -14.08 -2.78
CA GLY A 211 -0.58 -15.17 -3.73
C GLY A 211 0.90 -15.53 -3.90
N PHE A 212 1.78 -14.55 -3.84
CA PHE A 212 3.22 -14.76 -3.87
C PHE A 212 3.71 -15.46 -2.59
N ILE A 213 3.30 -14.96 -1.42
CA ILE A 213 3.65 -15.56 -0.12
C ILE A 213 3.26 -17.05 -0.10
N LEU A 214 2.01 -17.36 -0.48
CA LEU A 214 1.53 -18.75 -0.51
C LEU A 214 2.33 -19.62 -1.47
N LYS A 215 2.80 -19.09 -2.59
CA LYS A 215 3.65 -19.82 -3.54
C LYS A 215 5.03 -20.12 -2.93
N MET A 216 5.64 -19.12 -2.30
CA MET A 216 6.97 -19.25 -1.71
C MET A 216 7.02 -20.22 -0.54
N LEU A 217 5.95 -20.29 0.26
CA LEU A 217 5.87 -21.17 1.43
C LEU A 217 5.44 -22.61 1.10
N LYS A 218 5.03 -22.89 -0.16
CA LYS A 218 4.70 -24.23 -0.65
C LYS A 218 5.85 -24.89 -1.40
N ALA A 219 6.84 -24.12 -1.78
CA ALA A 219 8.03 -24.57 -2.50
C ALA A 219 9.14 -24.98 -1.54
#